data_f0b7492cfd4008a8a41a8d2021b15cdc
#
_entry.id   f0b7492cfd4008a8a41a8d2021b15cdc
#
_cell.length_a   1.000
_cell.length_b   1.000
_cell.length_c   1.000
_cell.angle_alpha   90.00
_cell.angle_beta   90.00
_cell.angle_gamma   90.00
#
_symmetry.space_group_name_H-M   'P 1'
#
loop_
_entity.id
_entity.type
_entity.pdbx_description
1 polymer ?
#
loop_
_entity_poly.entity_id
_entity_poly.type
_entity_poly.pdbx_seq_one_letter_code
_entity_poly.pdbx_strand_id
1 'polypeptide(L)'
;KKKIAAISVYKHNSIPVHSLIDADGSYGAYRVSEALPVAYTKDWQDGEATPGSCLLTLFCKKKNIDHPTFIDRWHNSHTPLSLRYHPLWNYVRNVVDGRITPQSALFDGIVEEQVRKTSELLNPFKFFGNPLVIVPRMINVYRDTKSFIDYPTMETFLTEEYVIKTA
;
A
#
# COMPACT_ATOMS: atom_id res chain seq x y z
N LYS A 1 8.73 -6.52 -17.67
CA LYS A 1 7.79 -6.03 -16.63
C LYS A 1 7.89 -7.01 -15.46
N LYS A 2 8.28 -6.54 -14.27
CA LYS A 2 8.14 -7.34 -13.05
C LYS A 2 6.65 -7.55 -12.80
N LYS A 3 6.26 -8.80 -12.54
CA LYS A 3 4.93 -9.13 -12.00
C LYS A 3 5.11 -9.44 -10.52
N ILE A 4 4.21 -8.98 -9.69
CA ILE A 4 4.16 -9.28 -8.27
C ILE A 4 2.81 -9.92 -7.96
N ALA A 5 2.82 -10.94 -7.13
CA ALA A 5 1.65 -11.39 -6.40
C ALA A 5 1.96 -11.19 -4.92
N ALA A 6 1.08 -10.49 -4.21
CA ALA A 6 1.15 -10.34 -2.77
C ALA A 6 0.02 -11.15 -2.13
N ILE A 7 0.33 -11.85 -1.06
CA ILE A 7 -0.65 -12.58 -0.26
C ILE A 7 -0.61 -11.99 1.13
N SER A 8 -1.72 -11.40 1.54
CA SER A 8 -1.91 -10.94 2.91
C SER A 8 -2.60 -12.02 3.72
N VAL A 9 -2.02 -12.35 4.86
CA VAL A 9 -2.57 -13.36 5.76
C VAL A 9 -2.91 -12.68 7.08
N TYR A 10 -4.20 -12.63 7.37
CA TYR A 10 -4.71 -12.04 8.60
C TYR A 10 -5.00 -13.12 9.65
N LYS A 11 -4.52 -12.87 10.85
CA LYS A 11 -4.97 -13.50 12.10
C LYS A 11 -5.28 -14.99 12.02
N HIS A 12 -4.32 -15.88 12.01
CA HIS A 12 -4.37 -17.11 12.78
C HIS A 12 -3.09 -17.95 12.63
N ASN A 13 -2.68 -18.60 13.71
CA ASN A 13 -1.51 -19.47 13.85
C ASN A 13 -1.53 -20.74 12.96
N SER A 14 -2.37 -20.82 11.95
CA SER A 14 -2.64 -22.08 11.24
C SER A 14 -2.29 -22.09 9.75
N ILE A 15 -1.80 -20.99 9.19
CA ILE A 15 -1.30 -21.05 7.81
C ILE A 15 0.21 -21.28 7.88
N PRO A 16 0.72 -22.37 7.27
CA PRO A 16 2.14 -22.59 7.17
C PRO A 16 2.74 -21.56 6.20
N VAL A 17 3.06 -20.37 6.71
CA VAL A 17 3.69 -19.27 5.96
C VAL A 17 4.92 -19.79 5.22
N HIS A 18 5.61 -20.79 5.76
CA HIS A 18 6.76 -21.43 5.13
C HIS A 18 6.45 -22.02 3.74
N SER A 19 5.27 -22.61 3.51
CA SER A 19 4.91 -23.16 2.20
C SER A 19 4.62 -22.10 1.14
N LEU A 20 4.34 -20.87 1.55
CA LEU A 20 4.15 -19.72 0.64
C LEU A 20 5.47 -19.01 0.34
N ILE A 21 6.46 -19.14 1.22
CA ILE A 21 7.75 -18.46 1.13
C ILE A 21 8.72 -19.18 0.19
N ASP A 22 8.57 -20.51 0.04
CA ASP A 22 9.45 -21.34 -0.78
C ASP A 22 9.10 -21.33 -2.28
N ALA A 23 8.12 -20.49 -2.69
CA ALA A 23 7.81 -20.34 -4.10
C ALA A 23 8.94 -19.60 -4.83
N ASP A 24 9.41 -20.16 -5.94
CA ASP A 24 10.39 -19.53 -6.82
C ASP A 24 9.97 -18.11 -7.19
N GLY A 25 10.85 -17.14 -6.91
CA GLY A 25 10.61 -15.73 -7.18
C GLY A 25 9.90 -14.98 -6.07
N SER A 26 9.80 -15.54 -4.85
CA SER A 26 9.23 -14.80 -3.71
C SER A 26 10.04 -13.54 -3.40
N TYR A 27 9.34 -12.42 -3.22
CA TYR A 27 9.94 -11.13 -2.89
C TYR A 27 10.37 -11.07 -1.42
N GLY A 28 9.73 -11.85 -0.60
CA GLY A 28 9.95 -11.99 0.83
C GLY A 28 8.67 -12.02 1.62
N ALA A 29 8.80 -12.34 2.90
CA ALA A 29 7.73 -12.31 3.87
C ALA A 29 8.04 -11.35 5.02
N TYR A 30 7.04 -10.60 5.43
CA TYR A 30 7.15 -9.52 6.41
C TYR A 30 6.11 -9.68 7.51
N ARG A 31 6.52 -9.38 8.74
CA ARG A 31 5.59 -9.09 9.81
C ARG A 31 5.28 -7.60 9.78
N VAL A 32 4.00 -7.27 9.85
CA VAL A 32 3.54 -5.88 9.74
C VAL A 32 2.57 -5.51 10.86
N SER A 33 2.57 -4.25 11.21
CA SER A 33 1.50 -3.60 11.96
C SER A 33 0.56 -2.90 10.97
N GLU A 34 -0.66 -3.43 10.86
CA GLU A 34 -1.67 -2.95 9.93
C GLU A 34 -2.54 -1.86 10.54
N ALA A 35 -2.93 -0.91 9.71
CA ALA A 35 -4.00 0.05 9.99
C ALA A 35 -4.85 0.26 8.73
N LEU A 36 -6.16 0.38 8.92
CA LEU A 36 -7.14 0.64 7.88
C LEU A 36 -7.80 2.02 8.07
N PRO A 37 -7.17 3.11 7.62
CA PRO A 37 -7.75 4.45 7.71
C PRO A 37 -9.10 4.59 6.99
N VAL A 38 -9.29 3.85 5.90
CA VAL A 38 -10.57 3.66 5.21
C VAL A 38 -10.70 2.20 4.83
N ALA A 39 -11.87 1.61 5.09
CA ALA A 39 -12.18 0.24 4.73
C ALA A 39 -13.47 0.19 3.90
N TYR A 40 -13.48 -0.60 2.86
CA TYR A 40 -14.70 -0.92 2.12
C TYR A 40 -15.57 -1.91 2.91
N THR A 41 -16.85 -1.91 2.64
CA THR A 41 -17.74 -3.02 3.01
C THR A 41 -17.77 -4.00 1.85
N LYS A 42 -17.35 -5.25 2.09
CA LYS A 42 -17.36 -6.31 1.09
C LYS A 42 -18.80 -6.80 0.85
N ASP A 43 -19.25 -6.75 -0.40
CA ASP A 43 -20.57 -7.20 -0.86
C ASP A 43 -20.49 -8.20 -2.04
N TRP A 44 -19.31 -8.76 -2.29
CA TRP A 44 -19.04 -9.81 -3.30
C TRP A 44 -18.57 -11.10 -2.62
N GLN A 45 -18.59 -12.22 -3.37
CA GLN A 45 -18.23 -13.54 -2.84
C GLN A 45 -16.73 -13.68 -2.65
N ASP A 46 -16.32 -14.56 -1.71
CA ASP A 46 -14.93 -14.96 -1.56
C ASP A 46 -14.42 -15.63 -2.85
N GLY A 47 -13.21 -15.30 -3.25
CA GLY A 47 -12.61 -15.75 -4.50
C GLY A 47 -12.97 -14.92 -5.74
N GLU A 48 -13.90 -13.99 -5.64
CA GLU A 48 -14.15 -13.01 -6.70
C GLU A 48 -13.19 -11.83 -6.60
N ALA A 49 -12.91 -11.22 -7.76
CA ALA A 49 -12.06 -10.02 -7.79
C ALA A 49 -12.75 -8.85 -7.06
N THR A 50 -12.03 -8.22 -6.16
CA THR A 50 -12.49 -6.97 -5.55
C THR A 50 -12.71 -5.91 -6.62
N PRO A 51 -13.87 -5.23 -6.65
CA PRO A 51 -14.14 -4.21 -7.66
C PRO A 51 -13.08 -3.10 -7.67
N GLY A 52 -12.65 -2.70 -8.85
CA GLY A 52 -11.69 -1.61 -9.04
C GLY A 52 -10.25 -2.08 -9.22
N SER A 53 -9.31 -1.33 -8.66
CA SER A 53 -7.88 -1.65 -8.73
C SER A 53 -7.17 -1.15 -7.49
N CYS A 54 -6.11 -1.83 -7.14
CA CYS A 54 -5.24 -1.48 -6.03
C CYS A 54 -3.87 -0.99 -6.54
N LEU A 55 -3.39 0.12 -6.01
CA LEU A 55 -2.02 0.55 -6.13
C LEU A 55 -1.26 0.04 -4.90
N LEU A 56 -0.46 -1.00 -5.11
CA LEU A 56 0.41 -1.55 -4.08
C LEU A 56 1.77 -0.86 -4.17
N THR A 57 2.17 -0.17 -3.10
CA THR A 57 3.45 0.54 -3.04
C THR A 57 4.28 0.05 -1.85
N LEU A 58 5.53 -0.32 -2.14
CA LEU A 58 6.53 -0.73 -1.15
C LEU A 58 7.65 0.30 -1.14
N PHE A 59 8.12 0.70 0.05
CA PHE A 59 9.16 1.73 0.16
C PHE A 59 9.94 1.66 1.45
N CYS A 60 11.17 2.23 1.43
CA CYS A 60 11.93 2.50 2.63
C CYS A 60 11.69 3.93 3.10
N LYS A 61 11.79 4.14 4.41
CA LYS A 61 11.88 5.48 4.97
C LYS A 61 13.20 6.14 4.61
N LYS A 62 13.26 7.46 4.65
CA LYS A 62 14.53 8.20 4.49
C LYS A 62 15.53 7.80 5.56
N LYS A 63 16.80 7.70 5.16
CA LYS A 63 17.90 7.31 6.06
C LYS A 63 18.17 8.33 7.16
N ASN A 64 17.85 9.61 6.92
CA ASN A 64 18.12 10.73 7.83
C ASN A 64 16.96 11.05 8.79
N ILE A 65 15.96 10.18 8.90
CA ILE A 65 14.89 10.30 9.88
C ILE A 65 14.80 9.03 10.73
N ASP A 66 14.44 9.18 11.98
CA ASP A 66 14.16 8.06 12.86
C ASP A 66 12.79 7.43 12.57
N HIS A 67 12.52 6.28 13.17
CA HIS A 67 11.27 5.56 12.97
C HIS A 67 10.04 6.32 13.52
N PRO A 68 10.06 6.94 14.71
CA PRO A 68 8.95 7.78 15.18
C PRO A 68 8.60 8.93 14.24
N THR A 69 9.59 9.64 13.72
CA THR A 69 9.38 10.72 12.74
C THR A 69 8.80 10.18 11.42
N PHE A 70 9.24 9.01 10.96
CA PHE A 70 8.68 8.34 9.80
C PHE A 70 7.20 8.04 9.99
N ILE A 71 6.83 7.43 11.11
CA ILE A 71 5.45 7.08 11.45
C ILE A 71 4.59 8.35 11.56
N ASP A 72 5.06 9.37 12.25
CA ASP A 72 4.32 10.63 12.40
C ASP A 72 4.01 11.28 11.04
N ARG A 73 5.03 11.41 10.17
CA ARG A 73 4.85 12.00 8.83
C ARG A 73 3.92 11.18 7.95
N TRP A 74 4.05 9.85 7.97
CA TRP A 74 3.19 8.98 7.19
C TRP A 74 1.75 8.97 7.72
N HIS A 75 1.59 8.79 9.04
CA HIS A 75 0.27 8.59 9.64
C HIS A 75 -0.49 9.89 9.86
N ASN A 76 0.18 10.92 10.34
CA ASN A 76 -0.48 12.15 10.78
C ASN A 76 -0.42 13.29 9.75
N SER A 77 0.50 13.23 8.77
CA SER A 77 0.58 14.18 7.67
C SER A 77 0.04 13.60 6.38
N HIS A 78 0.67 12.53 5.87
CA HIS A 78 0.38 11.99 4.54
C HIS A 78 -0.99 11.33 4.46
N THR A 79 -1.38 10.51 5.45
CA THR A 79 -2.66 9.80 5.41
C THR A 79 -3.86 10.73 5.30
N PRO A 80 -4.00 11.79 6.13
CA PRO A 80 -5.08 12.76 5.96
C PRO A 80 -5.04 13.48 4.62
N LEU A 81 -3.83 13.73 4.08
CA LEU A 81 -3.65 14.37 2.79
C LEU A 81 -4.13 13.48 1.64
N SER A 82 -3.76 12.20 1.64
CA SER A 82 -4.19 11.20 0.66
C SER A 82 -5.71 11.04 0.68
N LEU A 83 -6.31 10.86 1.84
CA LEU A 83 -7.76 10.73 1.98
C LEU A 83 -8.54 11.97 1.53
N ARG A 84 -7.92 13.14 1.62
CA ARG A 84 -8.52 14.40 1.16
C ARG A 84 -8.47 14.58 -0.34
N TYR A 85 -7.43 14.05 -1.02
CA TYR A 85 -7.17 14.35 -2.43
C TYR A 85 -7.51 13.20 -3.36
N HIS A 86 -7.36 11.96 -2.90
CA HIS A 86 -7.52 10.78 -3.73
C HIS A 86 -8.88 10.09 -3.50
N PRO A 87 -9.50 9.51 -4.51
CA PRO A 87 -10.80 8.84 -4.43
C PRO A 87 -10.66 7.41 -3.86
N LEU A 88 -9.94 7.29 -2.74
CA LEU A 88 -9.69 6.01 -2.10
C LEU A 88 -10.96 5.52 -1.40
N TRP A 89 -11.34 4.27 -1.64
CA TRP A 89 -12.44 3.61 -0.95
C TRP A 89 -11.97 2.49 -0.03
N ASN A 90 -10.71 2.07 -0.17
CA ASN A 90 -9.97 1.30 0.81
C ASN A 90 -8.53 1.80 0.86
N TYR A 91 -8.00 1.91 2.06
CA TYR A 91 -6.63 2.35 2.27
C TYR A 91 -6.03 1.57 3.43
N VAL A 92 -5.05 0.73 3.12
CA VAL A 92 -4.36 -0.12 4.09
C VAL A 92 -2.91 0.34 4.21
N ARG A 93 -2.45 0.54 5.44
CA ARG A 93 -1.06 0.83 5.77
C ARG A 93 -0.48 -0.32 6.56
N ASN A 94 0.60 -0.88 6.06
CA ASN A 94 1.36 -1.92 6.70
C ASN A 94 2.74 -1.39 7.06
N VAL A 95 2.97 -1.06 8.33
CA VAL A 95 4.31 -0.74 8.85
C VAL A 95 5.07 -2.05 8.99
N VAL A 96 6.25 -2.13 8.40
CA VAL A 96 7.06 -3.35 8.47
C VAL A 96 7.80 -3.40 9.82
N ASP A 97 7.41 -4.34 10.68
CA ASP A 97 8.02 -4.58 11.99
C ASP A 97 9.25 -5.49 11.89
N GLY A 98 9.32 -6.29 10.83
CA GLY A 98 10.44 -7.19 10.61
C GLY A 98 10.26 -8.12 9.42
N ARG A 99 11.39 -8.65 8.95
CA ARG A 99 11.43 -9.66 7.89
C ARG A 99 11.27 -11.05 8.53
N ILE A 100 10.39 -11.86 7.95
CA ILE A 100 10.25 -13.27 8.32
C ILE A 100 11.32 -14.08 7.57
N THR A 101 11.55 -13.76 6.28
CA THR A 101 12.64 -14.38 5.49
C THR A 101 13.85 -13.45 5.46
N PRO A 102 15.05 -13.92 5.87
CA PRO A 102 16.25 -13.07 5.96
C PRO A 102 16.65 -12.41 4.64
N GLN A 103 16.42 -13.08 3.52
CA GLN A 103 16.73 -12.61 2.17
C GLN A 103 15.70 -11.63 1.59
N SER A 104 14.60 -11.37 2.30
CA SER A 104 13.59 -10.40 1.87
C SER A 104 14.21 -9.03 1.60
N ALA A 105 13.73 -8.34 0.58
CA ALA A 105 14.08 -6.95 0.33
C ALA A 105 13.78 -6.07 1.55
N LEU A 106 14.53 -4.98 1.71
CA LEU A 106 14.29 -4.06 2.83
C LEU A 106 13.18 -3.09 2.45
N PHE A 107 12.11 -3.10 3.27
CA PHE A 107 11.06 -2.08 3.22
C PHE A 107 10.69 -1.68 4.65
N ASP A 108 10.27 -0.43 4.83
CA ASP A 108 9.73 0.09 6.10
C ASP A 108 8.21 0.25 6.03
N GLY A 109 7.65 0.36 4.81
CA GLY A 109 6.22 0.50 4.61
C GLY A 109 5.71 -0.19 3.35
N ILE A 110 4.52 -0.75 3.45
CA ILE A 110 3.74 -1.33 2.35
C ILE A 110 2.35 -0.71 2.43
N VAL A 111 1.90 -0.08 1.35
CA VAL A 111 0.60 0.59 1.30
C VAL A 111 -0.24 0.05 0.15
N GLU A 112 -1.53 -0.08 0.41
CA GLU A 112 -2.53 -0.50 -0.54
C GLU A 112 -3.57 0.60 -0.68
N GLU A 113 -3.62 1.20 -1.86
CA GLU A 113 -4.55 2.28 -2.20
C GLU A 113 -5.54 1.77 -3.23
N GLN A 114 -6.76 1.48 -2.81
CA GLN A 114 -7.80 0.98 -3.70
C GLN A 114 -8.74 2.08 -4.14
N VAL A 115 -9.09 2.03 -5.43
CA VAL A 115 -10.09 2.86 -6.09
C VAL A 115 -11.18 1.99 -6.68
N ARG A 116 -12.41 2.49 -6.74
CA ARG A 116 -13.56 1.74 -7.28
C ARG A 116 -13.48 1.48 -8.78
N LYS A 117 -12.78 2.34 -9.49
CA LYS A 117 -12.61 2.25 -10.95
C LYS A 117 -11.16 2.51 -11.30
N THR A 118 -10.55 1.63 -12.07
CA THR A 118 -9.15 1.77 -12.54
C THR A 118 -8.89 3.14 -13.18
N SER A 119 -9.90 3.72 -13.86
CA SER A 119 -9.80 5.06 -14.46
C SER A 119 -9.64 6.19 -13.42
N GLU A 120 -9.98 5.98 -12.17
CA GLU A 120 -9.76 6.97 -11.10
C GLU A 120 -8.29 7.04 -10.72
N LEU A 121 -7.57 5.91 -10.81
CA LEU A 121 -6.14 5.86 -10.58
C LEU A 121 -5.32 6.32 -11.79
N LEU A 122 -5.71 5.90 -13.00
CA LEU A 122 -4.95 6.18 -14.21
C LEU A 122 -5.19 7.58 -14.80
N ASN A 123 -6.24 8.26 -14.37
CA ASN A 123 -6.54 9.62 -14.82
C ASN A 123 -6.17 10.62 -13.70
N PRO A 124 -5.11 11.44 -13.89
CA PRO A 124 -4.65 12.35 -12.84
C PRO A 124 -5.71 13.40 -12.45
N PHE A 125 -6.63 13.76 -13.35
CA PHE A 125 -7.73 14.66 -13.03
C PHE A 125 -8.79 14.01 -12.15
N LYS A 126 -8.95 12.70 -12.21
CA LYS A 126 -9.82 11.96 -11.29
C LYS A 126 -9.11 11.69 -9.96
N PHE A 127 -7.81 11.44 -10.01
CA PHE A 127 -7.02 11.10 -8.83
C PHE A 127 -6.70 12.32 -7.97
N PHE A 128 -6.30 13.45 -8.57
CA PHE A 128 -5.92 14.67 -7.85
C PHE A 128 -6.98 15.78 -7.90
N GLY A 129 -7.99 15.67 -8.76
CA GLY A 129 -9.05 16.65 -8.95
C GLY A 129 -8.93 17.45 -10.24
N ASN A 130 -9.75 18.49 -10.36
CA ASN A 130 -9.90 19.27 -11.60
C ASN A 130 -8.63 20.05 -11.99
N PRO A 131 -8.55 20.59 -13.24
CA PRO A 131 -7.37 21.30 -13.76
C PRO A 131 -6.88 22.48 -12.89
N LEU A 132 -7.75 23.12 -12.14
CA LEU A 132 -7.37 24.27 -11.30
C LEU A 132 -6.62 23.89 -10.03
N VAL A 133 -6.80 22.67 -9.55
CA VAL A 133 -6.22 22.20 -8.28
C VAL A 133 -5.18 21.10 -8.43
N ILE A 134 -5.08 20.47 -9.61
CA ILE A 134 -4.22 19.30 -9.81
C ILE A 134 -2.74 19.61 -9.52
N VAL A 135 -2.21 20.68 -10.09
CA VAL A 135 -0.79 21.02 -9.94
C VAL A 135 -0.41 21.31 -8.48
N PRO A 136 -1.11 22.19 -7.74
CA PRO A 136 -0.81 22.42 -6.35
C PRO A 136 -0.99 21.16 -5.48
N ARG A 137 -1.97 20.30 -5.76
CA ARG A 137 -2.16 19.03 -5.02
C ARG A 137 -1.03 18.04 -5.28
N MET A 138 -0.61 17.86 -6.54
CA MET A 138 0.54 17.03 -6.89
C MET A 138 1.83 17.50 -6.19
N ILE A 139 2.08 18.81 -6.20
CA ILE A 139 3.25 19.38 -5.52
C ILE A 139 3.17 19.11 -4.01
N ASN A 140 1.98 19.27 -3.43
CA ASN A 140 1.76 19.06 -2.01
C ASN A 140 2.01 17.60 -1.60
N VAL A 141 1.41 16.64 -2.32
CA VAL A 141 1.62 15.21 -2.11
C VAL A 141 3.10 14.86 -2.30
N TYR A 142 3.74 15.34 -3.37
CA TYR A 142 5.14 15.09 -3.62
C TYR A 142 6.07 15.61 -2.50
N ARG A 143 5.83 16.83 -2.02
CA ARG A 143 6.62 17.40 -0.91
C ARG A 143 6.42 16.62 0.37
N ASP A 144 5.19 16.25 0.65
CA ASP A 144 4.82 15.50 1.83
C ASP A 144 5.47 14.11 1.81
N THR A 145 5.26 13.31 0.76
CA THR A 145 5.86 11.98 0.62
C THR A 145 7.39 12.01 0.57
N LYS A 146 7.97 13.02 -0.09
CA LYS A 146 9.43 13.23 -0.10
C LYS A 146 9.99 13.54 1.29
N SER A 147 9.17 13.93 2.24
CA SER A 147 9.63 14.20 3.63
C SER A 147 9.99 12.90 4.35
N PHE A 148 9.41 11.75 3.99
CA PHE A 148 9.61 10.49 4.71
C PHE A 148 9.99 9.29 3.83
N ILE A 149 9.67 9.28 2.53
CA ILE A 149 10.00 8.19 1.60
C ILE A 149 11.38 8.39 0.98
N ASP A 150 12.17 7.33 0.94
CA ASP A 150 13.37 7.22 0.10
C ASP A 150 12.96 6.76 -1.31
N TYR A 151 12.64 7.71 -2.17
CA TYR A 151 12.07 7.48 -3.51
C TYR A 151 12.81 6.45 -4.38
N PRO A 152 14.17 6.39 -4.39
CA PRO A 152 14.89 5.35 -5.13
C PRO A 152 14.55 3.92 -4.73
N THR A 153 13.99 3.71 -3.54
CA THR A 153 13.60 2.39 -3.04
C THR A 153 12.14 2.06 -3.31
N MET A 154 11.37 3.04 -3.79
CA MET A 154 9.93 2.89 -3.97
C MET A 154 9.62 2.00 -5.16
N GLU A 155 8.84 0.97 -4.93
CA GLU A 155 8.29 0.09 -5.97
C GLU A 155 6.76 0.16 -5.92
N THR A 156 6.14 0.40 -7.08
CA THR A 156 4.70 0.57 -7.20
C THR A 156 4.14 -0.35 -8.27
N PHE A 157 3.05 -1.04 -7.95
CA PHE A 157 2.41 -2.02 -8.80
C PHE A 157 0.90 -1.74 -8.86
N LEU A 158 0.36 -1.78 -10.07
CA LEU A 158 -1.08 -1.84 -10.28
C LEU A 158 -1.51 -3.31 -10.15
N THR A 159 -2.40 -3.59 -9.20
CA THR A 159 -2.81 -4.94 -8.83
C THR A 159 -4.33 -5.08 -8.82
N GLU A 160 -4.79 -6.33 -8.88
CA GLU A 160 -6.15 -6.75 -8.54
C GLU A 160 -6.11 -7.48 -7.21
N GLU A 161 -7.12 -7.27 -6.39
CA GLU A 161 -7.29 -7.95 -5.12
C GLU A 161 -8.33 -9.07 -5.23
N TYR A 162 -8.08 -10.16 -4.54
CA TYR A 162 -9.01 -11.27 -4.36
C TYR A 162 -9.08 -11.62 -2.87
N VAL A 163 -10.23 -11.48 -2.27
CA VAL A 163 -10.47 -11.95 -0.91
C VAL A 163 -10.81 -13.43 -0.99
N ILE A 164 -9.88 -14.30 -0.63
CA ILE A 164 -10.05 -15.76 -0.75
C ILE A 164 -10.92 -16.31 0.37
N LYS A 165 -10.82 -15.73 1.56
CA LYS A 165 -11.60 -16.13 2.72
C LYS A 165 -11.83 -14.93 3.63
N THR A 166 -13.08 -14.62 3.87
CA THR A 166 -13.49 -13.65 4.90
C THR A 166 -13.26 -14.23 6.29
N ALA A 167 -12.73 -13.43 7.21
CA ALA A 167 -12.48 -13.80 8.61
C ALA A 167 -13.77 -13.91 9.42
#